data_37fe5ab892365628a67facc172dd1215
#
_entry.id   37fe5ab892365628a67facc172dd1215
#
_cell.length_a   1.000
_cell.length_b   1.000
_cell.length_c   1.000
_cell.angle_alpha   90.00
_cell.angle_beta   90.00
_cell.angle_gamma   90.00
#
_symmetry.space_group_name_H-M   'P 1'
#
loop_
_entity.id
_entity.type
_entity.pdbx_description
1 polymer ?
#
loop_
_entity_poly.entity_id
_entity_poly.type
_entity_poly.pdbx_seq_one_letter_code
_entity_poly.pdbx_strand_id
1 'polypeptide(L)'
;MKKVLATVLALVMALGLCTTSWAANTDLPQADANGVITLTDDVVLAAGKEINKAGMTQVTKIDLGGHKLSRAGGFVLDIYGDVTITNGTIEMTDAESGSAIWINNGAKVTIDNSVKVSATGSVNNKTSFAIAFDRGCNGAALTFNGAIAGENGVTINGNITENTNKISVNGTIDVTELALYLAGNGTTDINNGASLKGDVGVEIRAGVLNINGGTITSTGANYNVTSNPGGPTTTGAALAVAEHTTNQGVTVNINGGTITNVAGGKAISVANPEEKEEAKGANVSVNGGTISGDVKVGENVKSTVEGKEPLTVSGDYNMTKDSEGNYTIAKKPTSYYYYPSTSDTTTSTTTKGSPKTFDAGVGIYAVTAVLSVTGM
;
A
#
# COMPACT_ATOMS: atom_id res chain seq x y z
N MET A 1 11.13 28.12 -60.42
CA MET A 1 10.73 28.72 -59.13
C MET A 1 9.21 28.65 -58.87
N LYS A 2 8.33 29.08 -59.74
CA LYS A 2 6.86 29.07 -59.50
C LYS A 2 6.25 27.68 -59.24
N LYS A 3 6.75 26.60 -59.91
CA LYS A 3 6.25 25.21 -59.71
C LYS A 3 6.70 24.61 -58.39
N VAL A 4 7.91 24.94 -57.92
CA VAL A 4 8.41 24.44 -56.61
C VAL A 4 7.68 25.11 -55.46
N LEU A 5 7.35 26.40 -55.59
CA LEU A 5 6.60 27.12 -54.57
C LEU A 5 5.17 26.59 -54.42
N ALA A 6 4.52 26.22 -55.55
CA ALA A 6 3.17 25.62 -55.50
C ALA A 6 3.16 24.22 -54.82
N THR A 7 4.21 23.40 -55.04
CA THR A 7 4.32 22.08 -54.43
C THR A 7 4.62 22.19 -52.92
N VAL A 8 5.45 23.14 -52.49
CA VAL A 8 5.72 23.36 -51.07
C VAL A 8 4.50 23.90 -50.36
N LEU A 9 3.73 24.83 -50.99
CA LEU A 9 2.49 25.35 -50.40
C LEU A 9 1.40 24.29 -50.28
N ALA A 10 1.29 23.36 -51.26
CA ALA A 10 0.34 22.24 -51.21
C ALA A 10 0.74 21.21 -50.08
N LEU A 11 2.05 20.96 -49.89
CA LEU A 11 2.54 20.09 -48.85
C LEU A 11 2.32 20.67 -47.42
N VAL A 12 2.53 21.98 -47.27
CA VAL A 12 2.26 22.69 -46.01
C VAL A 12 0.77 22.75 -45.71
N MET A 13 -0.10 22.92 -46.71
CA MET A 13 -1.55 22.84 -46.51
C MET A 13 -2.01 21.40 -46.20
N ALA A 14 -1.41 20.38 -46.83
CA ALA A 14 -1.73 18.99 -46.51
C ALA A 14 -1.26 18.59 -45.10
N LEU A 15 -0.11 19.08 -44.66
CA LEU A 15 0.35 18.91 -43.29
C LEU A 15 -0.43 19.76 -42.27
N GLY A 16 -0.92 20.93 -42.67
CA GLY A 16 -1.74 21.79 -41.80
C GLY A 16 -3.21 21.31 -41.65
N LEU A 17 -3.70 20.49 -42.57
CA LEU A 17 -5.05 19.92 -42.53
C LEU A 17 -5.11 18.58 -41.80
N CYS A 18 -3.97 17.99 -41.41
CA CYS A 18 -3.91 16.78 -40.61
C CYS A 18 -3.88 17.02 -39.08
N THR A 19 -4.02 18.25 -38.63
CA THR A 19 -4.46 18.49 -37.25
C THR A 19 -5.98 18.43 -37.23
N THR A 20 -6.57 17.28 -37.46
CA THR A 20 -7.84 16.98 -36.83
C THR A 20 -7.57 17.09 -35.33
N SER A 21 -7.96 18.21 -34.74
CA SER A 21 -8.20 18.25 -33.31
C SER A 21 -9.30 17.21 -33.06
N TRP A 22 -8.88 16.01 -32.71
CA TRP A 22 -9.79 15.04 -32.12
C TRP A 22 -10.35 15.78 -30.92
N ALA A 23 -11.65 16.12 -30.96
CA ALA A 23 -12.29 16.64 -29.76
C ALA A 23 -12.05 15.57 -28.69
N ALA A 24 -11.24 15.89 -27.68
CA ALA A 24 -11.00 14.96 -26.61
C ALA A 24 -12.37 14.53 -26.08
N ASN A 25 -12.59 13.23 -25.97
CA ASN A 25 -13.80 12.72 -25.32
C ASN A 25 -13.84 13.30 -23.91
N THR A 26 -14.87 14.08 -23.60
CA THR A 26 -14.99 14.78 -22.31
C THR A 26 -15.98 14.10 -21.37
N ASP A 27 -16.50 12.95 -21.76
CA ASP A 27 -17.46 12.14 -20.98
C ASP A 27 -17.24 10.64 -21.18
N LEU A 28 -17.72 9.84 -20.20
CA LEU A 28 -17.74 8.40 -20.33
C LEU A 28 -18.77 7.96 -21.37
N PRO A 29 -18.47 6.91 -22.16
CA PRO A 29 -19.49 6.24 -22.97
C PRO A 29 -20.67 5.73 -22.12
N GLN A 30 -21.82 5.55 -22.76
CA GLN A 30 -22.94 4.90 -22.10
C GLN A 30 -22.65 3.42 -21.85
N ALA A 31 -23.12 2.90 -20.74
CA ALA A 31 -23.05 1.47 -20.47
C ALA A 31 -23.90 0.70 -21.48
N ASP A 32 -23.43 -0.46 -21.87
CA ASP A 32 -24.20 -1.41 -22.70
C ASP A 32 -25.34 -2.09 -21.90
N ALA A 33 -26.07 -2.99 -22.55
CA ALA A 33 -27.19 -3.72 -21.93
C ALA A 33 -26.79 -4.62 -20.75
N ASN A 34 -25.49 -4.92 -20.61
CA ASN A 34 -24.92 -5.70 -19.50
C ASN A 34 -24.34 -4.80 -18.39
N GLY A 35 -24.47 -3.49 -18.51
CA GLY A 35 -23.92 -2.52 -17.58
C GLY A 35 -22.39 -2.33 -17.73
N VAL A 36 -21.84 -2.57 -18.92
CA VAL A 36 -20.40 -2.42 -19.18
C VAL A 36 -20.14 -1.11 -19.92
N ILE A 37 -19.26 -0.27 -19.35
CA ILE A 37 -18.67 0.89 -20.03
C ILE A 37 -17.35 0.43 -20.64
N THR A 38 -17.17 0.65 -21.95
CA THR A 38 -15.90 0.34 -22.63
C THR A 38 -15.34 1.61 -23.28
N LEU A 39 -14.09 1.96 -22.96
CA LEU A 39 -13.38 3.03 -23.63
C LEU A 39 -12.77 2.52 -24.95
N THR A 40 -12.86 3.33 -25.99
CA THR A 40 -12.23 3.10 -27.29
C THR A 40 -11.11 4.11 -27.59
N ASP A 41 -11.00 5.13 -26.75
CA ASP A 41 -10.00 6.20 -26.83
C ASP A 41 -9.73 6.76 -25.43
N ASP A 42 -8.69 7.55 -25.30
CA ASP A 42 -8.41 8.29 -24.07
C ASP A 42 -9.55 9.30 -23.80
N VAL A 43 -9.94 9.42 -22.54
CA VAL A 43 -11.00 10.32 -22.08
C VAL A 43 -10.43 11.30 -21.05
N VAL A 44 -10.63 12.60 -21.32
CA VAL A 44 -10.32 13.67 -20.38
C VAL A 44 -11.63 14.27 -19.89
N LEU A 45 -12.03 13.93 -18.68
CA LEU A 45 -13.31 14.35 -18.12
C LEU A 45 -13.34 15.85 -17.80
N ALA A 46 -14.38 16.53 -18.26
CA ALA A 46 -14.67 17.92 -17.86
C ALA A 46 -15.16 18.01 -16.40
N ALA A 47 -15.86 16.97 -15.92
CA ALA A 47 -16.33 16.84 -14.55
C ALA A 47 -16.17 15.40 -14.07
N GLY A 48 -16.00 15.19 -12.76
CA GLY A 48 -15.96 13.85 -12.18
C GLY A 48 -17.24 13.07 -12.43
N LYS A 49 -17.14 11.75 -12.51
CA LYS A 49 -18.28 10.88 -12.83
C LYS A 49 -18.75 10.10 -11.62
N GLU A 50 -20.01 10.25 -11.32
CA GLU A 50 -20.71 9.42 -10.34
C GLU A 50 -21.11 8.10 -11.02
N ILE A 51 -20.82 6.97 -10.36
CA ILE A 51 -21.10 5.62 -10.83
C ILE A 51 -22.04 4.94 -9.85
N ASN A 52 -23.14 4.40 -10.34
CA ASN A 52 -24.14 3.67 -9.54
C ASN A 52 -24.77 4.49 -8.40
N LYS A 53 -24.84 5.80 -8.53
CA LYS A 53 -25.61 6.64 -7.62
C LYS A 53 -27.09 6.35 -7.78
N ALA A 54 -27.86 6.49 -6.71
CA ALA A 54 -29.30 6.23 -6.71
C ALA A 54 -30.01 6.93 -7.88
N GLY A 55 -30.78 6.16 -8.65
CA GLY A 55 -31.47 6.64 -9.84
C GLY A 55 -30.67 6.59 -11.15
N MET A 56 -29.44 6.19 -11.12
CA MET A 56 -28.59 6.01 -12.32
C MET A 56 -28.74 4.59 -12.89
N THR A 57 -28.37 4.42 -14.16
CA THR A 57 -28.21 3.09 -14.78
C THR A 57 -27.09 2.35 -14.07
N GLN A 58 -27.33 1.08 -13.73
CA GLN A 58 -26.35 0.24 -13.05
C GLN A 58 -25.17 -0.07 -13.97
N VAL A 59 -23.97 0.24 -13.50
CA VAL A 59 -22.69 -0.12 -14.12
C VAL A 59 -22.08 -1.27 -13.33
N THR A 60 -21.76 -2.39 -13.98
CA THR A 60 -21.16 -3.56 -13.37
C THR A 60 -19.65 -3.61 -13.63
N LYS A 61 -19.22 -3.02 -14.76
CA LYS A 61 -17.83 -3.02 -15.20
C LYS A 61 -17.47 -1.72 -15.93
N ILE A 62 -16.27 -1.23 -15.70
CA ILE A 62 -15.63 -0.20 -16.53
C ILE A 62 -14.37 -0.86 -17.14
N ASP A 63 -14.43 -1.10 -18.45
CA ASP A 63 -13.31 -1.58 -19.23
C ASP A 63 -12.62 -0.40 -19.90
N LEU A 64 -11.44 -0.07 -19.45
CA LEU A 64 -10.69 1.07 -19.98
C LEU A 64 -10.08 0.77 -21.38
N GLY A 65 -10.16 -0.46 -21.88
CA GLY A 65 -9.75 -0.84 -23.23
C GLY A 65 -8.26 -0.60 -23.57
N GLY A 66 -7.42 -0.45 -22.56
CA GLY A 66 -6.03 -0.05 -22.70
C GLY A 66 -5.83 1.48 -22.68
N HIS A 67 -6.92 2.25 -22.57
CA HIS A 67 -6.92 3.70 -22.61
C HIS A 67 -6.82 4.35 -21.23
N LYS A 68 -6.69 5.67 -21.26
CA LYS A 68 -6.61 6.50 -20.08
C LYS A 68 -7.92 7.26 -19.84
N LEU A 69 -8.43 7.17 -18.63
CA LEU A 69 -9.48 8.03 -18.10
C LEU A 69 -8.85 9.02 -17.13
N SER A 70 -8.92 10.30 -17.42
CA SER A 70 -8.25 11.32 -16.64
C SER A 70 -9.11 12.54 -16.35
N ARG A 71 -8.70 13.29 -15.32
CA ARG A 71 -9.27 14.59 -14.96
C ARG A 71 -8.27 15.43 -14.19
N ALA A 72 -8.35 16.74 -14.38
CA ALA A 72 -7.65 17.72 -13.55
C ALA A 72 -8.51 18.11 -12.34
N GLY A 73 -8.03 17.81 -11.14
CA GLY A 73 -8.66 18.15 -9.85
C GLY A 73 -9.93 17.38 -9.46
N GLY A 74 -10.30 17.46 -8.21
CA GLY A 74 -11.51 16.84 -7.64
C GLY A 74 -11.46 15.31 -7.59
N PHE A 75 -12.28 14.64 -8.40
CA PHE A 75 -12.27 13.17 -8.54
C PHE A 75 -12.50 12.77 -10.00
N VAL A 76 -11.99 11.62 -10.39
CA VAL A 76 -12.27 11.02 -11.70
C VAL A 76 -13.56 10.20 -11.60
N LEU A 77 -13.60 9.25 -10.67
CA LEU A 77 -14.77 8.40 -10.40
C LEU A 77 -15.21 8.53 -8.94
N ASP A 78 -16.52 8.67 -8.74
CA ASP A 78 -17.21 8.66 -7.44
C ASP A 78 -18.21 7.50 -7.44
N ILE A 79 -17.90 6.41 -6.72
CA ILE A 79 -18.51 5.09 -6.89
C ILE A 79 -19.45 4.78 -5.72
N TYR A 80 -20.72 4.55 -6.02
CA TYR A 80 -21.81 4.29 -5.06
C TYR A 80 -22.32 2.85 -5.06
N GLY A 81 -21.79 1.98 -5.90
CA GLY A 81 -22.22 0.57 -5.99
C GLY A 81 -21.13 -0.36 -6.45
N ASP A 82 -21.47 -1.62 -6.66
CA ASP A 82 -20.51 -2.66 -7.01
C ASP A 82 -20.02 -2.46 -8.45
N VAL A 83 -18.70 -2.38 -8.64
CA VAL A 83 -18.08 -2.20 -9.96
C VAL A 83 -16.70 -2.83 -10.03
N THR A 84 -16.36 -3.44 -11.17
CA THR A 84 -15.02 -3.90 -11.50
C THR A 84 -14.41 -2.99 -12.57
N ILE A 85 -13.18 -2.54 -12.36
CA ILE A 85 -12.42 -1.71 -13.31
C ILE A 85 -11.26 -2.52 -13.87
N THR A 86 -11.09 -2.52 -15.20
CA THR A 86 -10.12 -3.35 -15.94
C THR A 86 -9.42 -2.58 -17.04
N ASN A 87 -8.24 -3.04 -17.44
CA ASN A 87 -7.54 -2.73 -18.71
C ASN A 87 -7.24 -1.25 -18.95
N GLY A 88 -6.44 -0.59 -18.14
CA GLY A 88 -6.02 0.78 -18.50
C GLY A 88 -5.59 1.63 -17.33
N THR A 89 -5.73 2.94 -17.47
CA THR A 89 -5.22 3.91 -16.51
C THR A 89 -6.31 4.88 -16.05
N ILE A 90 -6.39 5.13 -14.74
CA ILE A 90 -7.15 6.23 -14.15
C ILE A 90 -6.17 7.23 -13.56
N GLU A 91 -6.24 8.47 -14.00
CA GLU A 91 -5.29 9.49 -13.62
C GLU A 91 -5.98 10.79 -13.18
N MET A 92 -5.65 11.28 -12.02
CA MET A 92 -6.01 12.61 -11.55
C MET A 92 -4.76 13.49 -11.52
N THR A 93 -4.81 14.64 -12.21
CA THR A 93 -3.74 15.64 -12.19
C THR A 93 -4.22 16.92 -11.54
N ASP A 94 -3.30 17.80 -11.14
CA ASP A 94 -3.57 19.14 -10.60
C ASP A 94 -4.59 19.15 -9.43
N ALA A 95 -4.45 18.16 -8.56
CA ALA A 95 -5.37 18.03 -7.44
C ALA A 95 -5.10 19.09 -6.35
N GLU A 96 -5.98 20.06 -6.22
CA GLU A 96 -6.00 20.94 -5.05
C GLU A 96 -6.38 20.16 -3.77
N SER A 97 -7.21 19.16 -3.91
CA SER A 97 -7.57 18.13 -2.91
C SER A 97 -8.53 17.16 -3.59
N GLY A 98 -8.39 15.87 -3.34
CA GLY A 98 -9.30 14.89 -3.92
C GLY A 98 -8.64 13.52 -4.07
N SER A 99 -9.33 12.64 -4.76
CA SER A 99 -8.83 11.30 -5.05
C SER A 99 -9.27 10.88 -6.44
N ALA A 100 -8.44 10.13 -7.16
CA ALA A 100 -8.82 9.66 -8.48
C ALA A 100 -10.09 8.79 -8.41
N ILE A 101 -10.19 7.97 -7.37
CA ILE A 101 -11.40 7.16 -7.11
C ILE A 101 -11.89 7.41 -5.68
N TRP A 102 -13.17 7.79 -5.56
CA TRP A 102 -13.89 7.83 -4.30
C TRP A 102 -14.81 6.63 -4.18
N ILE A 103 -14.80 5.99 -3.01
CA ILE A 103 -15.63 4.81 -2.69
C ILE A 103 -16.64 5.23 -1.63
N ASN A 104 -17.93 5.09 -1.95
CA ASN A 104 -19.01 5.48 -1.09
C ASN A 104 -19.63 4.31 -0.33
N ASN A 105 -20.58 4.65 0.51
CA ASN A 105 -21.29 3.76 1.42
C ASN A 105 -21.81 2.50 0.70
N GLY A 106 -21.40 1.32 1.17
CA GLY A 106 -21.85 0.02 0.65
C GLY A 106 -21.24 -0.41 -0.68
N ALA A 107 -20.46 0.45 -1.37
CA ALA A 107 -19.88 0.11 -2.66
C ALA A 107 -18.78 -0.97 -2.55
N LYS A 108 -18.74 -1.91 -3.48
CA LYS A 108 -17.69 -2.92 -3.59
C LYS A 108 -16.93 -2.73 -4.88
N VAL A 109 -15.73 -2.21 -4.77
CA VAL A 109 -14.89 -1.86 -5.92
C VAL A 109 -13.77 -2.88 -6.07
N THR A 110 -13.64 -3.44 -7.27
CA THR A 110 -12.52 -4.29 -7.65
C THR A 110 -11.67 -3.57 -8.69
N ILE A 111 -10.40 -3.37 -8.38
CA ILE A 111 -9.39 -2.87 -9.32
C ILE A 111 -8.59 -4.07 -9.79
N ASP A 112 -8.70 -4.38 -11.07
CA ASP A 112 -8.01 -5.51 -11.70
C ASP A 112 -6.49 -5.27 -11.80
N ASN A 113 -5.72 -6.33 -11.96
CA ASN A 113 -4.26 -6.27 -12.07
C ASN A 113 -3.76 -5.55 -13.33
N SER A 114 -4.61 -5.38 -14.33
CA SER A 114 -4.36 -4.63 -15.56
C SER A 114 -4.57 -3.12 -15.43
N VAL A 115 -4.95 -2.63 -14.24
CA VAL A 115 -5.29 -1.21 -14.03
C VAL A 115 -4.16 -0.49 -13.28
N LYS A 116 -3.85 0.73 -13.76
CA LYS A 116 -3.02 1.70 -13.05
C LYS A 116 -3.88 2.85 -12.55
N VAL A 117 -3.66 3.28 -11.31
CA VAL A 117 -4.32 4.45 -10.73
C VAL A 117 -3.24 5.42 -10.26
N SER A 118 -3.42 6.71 -10.54
CA SER A 118 -2.52 7.75 -10.04
C SER A 118 -3.26 9.01 -9.64
N ALA A 119 -2.72 9.69 -8.64
CA ALA A 119 -3.10 11.04 -8.27
C ALA A 119 -1.84 11.86 -8.04
N THR A 120 -1.71 12.97 -8.77
CA THR A 120 -0.55 13.86 -8.69
C THR A 120 -1.01 15.31 -8.57
N GLY A 121 -0.18 16.14 -7.96
CA GLY A 121 -0.44 17.55 -7.79
C GLY A 121 -0.94 17.90 -6.40
N SER A 122 0.00 18.05 -5.48
CA SER A 122 -0.27 18.65 -4.16
C SER A 122 -0.14 20.17 -4.28
N VAL A 123 -1.27 20.86 -4.44
CA VAL A 123 -1.30 22.31 -4.34
C VAL A 123 -1.69 22.71 -2.92
N ASN A 124 -0.90 23.57 -2.29
CA ASN A 124 -1.18 24.12 -0.96
C ASN A 124 -1.20 23.13 0.22
N ASN A 125 -0.28 22.15 0.26
CA ASN A 125 -0.19 21.15 1.34
C ASN A 125 -1.45 20.29 1.52
N LYS A 126 -2.26 20.14 0.48
CA LYS A 126 -3.42 19.25 0.52
C LYS A 126 -3.02 17.89 -0.05
N THR A 127 -3.22 16.87 0.73
CA THR A 127 -2.85 15.50 0.40
C THR A 127 -3.88 14.89 -0.56
N SER A 128 -3.43 14.44 -1.73
CA SER A 128 -4.25 13.72 -2.71
C SER A 128 -3.94 12.24 -2.65
N PHE A 129 -4.97 11.40 -2.59
CA PHE A 129 -4.84 9.94 -2.64
C PHE A 129 -5.31 9.39 -3.98
N ALA A 130 -4.71 8.31 -4.44
CA ALA A 130 -5.22 7.62 -5.62
C ALA A 130 -6.64 7.07 -5.40
N ILE A 131 -6.89 6.45 -4.23
CA ILE A 131 -8.19 5.90 -3.86
C ILE A 131 -8.54 6.33 -2.43
N ALA A 132 -9.78 6.79 -2.21
CA ALA A 132 -10.27 7.19 -0.89
C ALA A 132 -11.66 6.63 -0.59
N PHE A 133 -11.86 6.21 0.66
CA PHE A 133 -13.19 5.95 1.22
C PHE A 133 -13.78 7.26 1.74
N ASP A 134 -14.99 7.60 1.30
CA ASP A 134 -15.65 8.84 1.68
C ASP A 134 -16.01 8.89 3.18
N ARG A 135 -16.26 10.11 3.68
CA ARG A 135 -16.45 10.40 5.11
C ARG A 135 -17.53 9.58 5.80
N GLY A 136 -18.61 9.27 5.12
CA GLY A 136 -19.73 8.52 5.69
C GLY A 136 -19.73 7.05 5.30
N CYS A 137 -18.62 6.57 4.77
CA CYS A 137 -18.54 5.25 4.18
C CYS A 137 -18.73 4.14 5.22
N ASN A 138 -19.67 3.27 4.99
CA ASN A 138 -19.98 2.14 5.85
C ASN A 138 -20.32 0.93 5.00
N GLY A 139 -19.73 -0.23 5.29
CA GLY A 139 -19.96 -1.48 4.55
C GLY A 139 -19.35 -1.52 3.15
N ALA A 140 -18.45 -0.58 2.82
CA ALA A 140 -17.78 -0.59 1.52
C ALA A 140 -16.57 -1.53 1.52
N ALA A 141 -16.19 -1.97 0.32
CA ALA A 141 -15.03 -2.83 0.13
C ALA A 141 -14.20 -2.43 -1.09
N LEU A 142 -12.88 -2.53 -0.96
CA LEU A 142 -11.91 -2.42 -2.04
C LEU A 142 -11.12 -3.71 -2.15
N THR A 143 -11.15 -4.35 -3.32
CA THR A 143 -10.20 -5.39 -3.72
C THR A 143 -9.22 -4.78 -4.72
N PHE A 144 -7.98 -4.57 -4.29
CA PHE A 144 -6.97 -3.90 -5.09
C PHE A 144 -5.93 -4.91 -5.58
N ASN A 145 -5.92 -5.19 -6.88
CA ASN A 145 -4.95 -6.07 -7.54
C ASN A 145 -4.02 -5.31 -8.49
N GLY A 146 -4.31 -4.04 -8.78
CA GLY A 146 -3.64 -3.21 -9.77
C GLY A 146 -2.33 -2.59 -9.30
N ALA A 147 -1.99 -1.45 -9.92
CA ALA A 147 -0.84 -0.64 -9.55
C ALA A 147 -1.27 0.79 -9.20
N ILE A 148 -0.72 1.35 -8.14
CA ILE A 148 -0.80 2.77 -7.81
C ILE A 148 0.60 3.38 -7.90
N ALA A 149 0.66 4.57 -8.51
CA ALA A 149 1.82 5.44 -8.51
C ALA A 149 1.39 6.89 -8.26
N GLY A 150 2.31 7.76 -7.83
CA GLY A 150 2.03 9.17 -7.54
C GLY A 150 2.50 9.57 -6.16
N GLU A 151 1.74 10.43 -5.48
CA GLU A 151 2.13 10.95 -4.16
C GLU A 151 1.64 10.02 -3.05
N ASN A 152 0.35 9.71 -3.01
CA ASN A 152 -0.26 8.87 -1.99
C ASN A 152 -1.16 7.78 -2.59
N GLY A 153 -1.23 6.65 -1.90
CA GLY A 153 -1.96 5.47 -2.35
C GLY A 153 -3.43 5.44 -1.95
N VAL A 154 -3.77 4.71 -0.89
CA VAL A 154 -5.17 4.49 -0.45
C VAL A 154 -5.42 5.06 0.94
N THR A 155 -6.60 5.66 1.14
CA THR A 155 -6.99 6.16 2.47
C THR A 155 -8.38 5.72 2.89
N ILE A 156 -8.53 5.49 4.21
CA ILE A 156 -9.83 5.45 4.90
C ILE A 156 -9.95 6.75 5.72
N ASN A 157 -11.06 7.47 5.52
CA ASN A 157 -11.27 8.75 6.19
C ASN A 157 -11.41 8.59 7.72
N GLY A 158 -10.74 9.45 8.49
CA GLY A 158 -10.70 9.39 9.95
C GLY A 158 -12.06 9.59 10.67
N ASN A 159 -13.08 10.11 9.98
CA ASN A 159 -14.42 10.22 10.53
C ASN A 159 -15.23 8.91 10.49
N ILE A 160 -14.68 7.85 9.88
CA ILE A 160 -15.35 6.55 9.83
C ILE A 160 -15.10 5.82 11.15
N THR A 161 -16.17 5.59 11.91
CA THR A 161 -16.12 4.98 13.26
C THR A 161 -16.55 3.52 13.28
N GLU A 162 -17.32 3.07 12.27
CA GLU A 162 -17.80 1.69 12.18
C GLU A 162 -16.77 0.79 11.50
N ASN A 163 -16.46 -0.35 12.10
CA ASN A 163 -15.52 -1.32 11.55
C ASN A 163 -16.20 -2.27 10.54
N THR A 164 -16.78 -1.72 9.48
CA THR A 164 -17.50 -2.47 8.46
C THR A 164 -16.84 -2.40 7.09
N ASN A 165 -15.98 -1.41 6.87
CA ASN A 165 -15.24 -1.25 5.63
C ASN A 165 -14.10 -2.25 5.52
N LYS A 166 -13.81 -2.71 4.29
CA LYS A 166 -12.76 -3.70 4.03
C LYS A 166 -11.87 -3.28 2.89
N ILE A 167 -10.56 -3.46 3.07
CA ILE A 167 -9.56 -3.31 2.01
C ILE A 167 -8.77 -4.62 1.89
N SER A 168 -8.67 -5.16 0.69
CA SER A 168 -7.79 -6.28 0.36
C SER A 168 -6.76 -5.80 -0.64
N VAL A 169 -5.50 -5.75 -0.24
CA VAL A 169 -4.37 -5.31 -1.08
C VAL A 169 -3.60 -6.52 -1.56
N ASN A 170 -3.60 -6.73 -2.88
CA ASN A 170 -2.87 -7.80 -3.56
C ASN A 170 -1.89 -7.24 -4.61
N GLY A 171 -2.05 -5.96 -4.97
CA GLY A 171 -1.30 -5.27 -6.02
C GLY A 171 -0.10 -4.46 -5.50
N THR A 172 0.37 -3.56 -6.34
CA THR A 172 1.55 -2.71 -6.07
C THR A 172 1.14 -1.27 -5.80
N ILE A 173 1.64 -0.69 -4.72
CA ILE A 173 1.51 0.72 -4.39
C ILE A 173 2.92 1.28 -4.24
N ASP A 174 3.42 2.04 -5.22
CA ASP A 174 4.74 2.67 -5.23
C ASP A 174 4.56 4.17 -5.36
N VAL A 175 4.63 4.88 -4.25
CA VAL A 175 4.33 6.30 -4.12
C VAL A 175 5.48 7.04 -3.43
N THR A 176 5.47 8.37 -3.53
CA THR A 176 6.54 9.17 -2.94
C THR A 176 6.33 9.41 -1.44
N GLU A 177 5.09 9.48 -0.98
CA GLU A 177 4.77 9.81 0.41
C GLU A 177 4.19 8.60 1.18
N LEU A 178 2.90 8.34 1.09
CA LEU A 178 2.20 7.40 1.97
C LEU A 178 1.42 6.34 1.17
N ALA A 179 1.84 5.07 1.24
CA ALA A 179 1.17 4.04 0.46
C ALA A 179 -0.22 3.70 1.00
N LEU A 180 -0.40 3.54 2.31
CA LEU A 180 -1.71 3.39 2.94
C LEU A 180 -1.85 4.33 4.14
N TYR A 181 -2.95 5.11 4.18
CA TYR A 181 -3.33 5.93 5.32
C TYR A 181 -4.69 5.50 5.86
N LEU A 182 -4.67 4.75 6.95
CA LEU A 182 -5.83 4.10 7.55
C LEU A 182 -6.25 4.85 8.82
N ALA A 183 -6.81 6.07 8.63
CA ALA A 183 -7.20 6.93 9.74
C ALA A 183 -8.59 6.60 10.31
N GLY A 184 -9.48 6.01 9.52
CA GLY A 184 -10.80 5.57 9.92
C GLY A 184 -10.87 4.09 10.25
N ASN A 185 -11.94 3.69 10.93
CA ASN A 185 -12.16 2.32 11.32
C ASN A 185 -12.49 1.43 10.12
N GLY A 186 -11.99 0.22 10.11
CA GLY A 186 -12.14 -0.76 9.04
C GLY A 186 -11.16 -1.93 9.21
N THR A 187 -11.22 -2.89 8.32
CA THR A 187 -10.27 -4.00 8.27
C THR A 187 -9.49 -3.96 6.96
N THR A 188 -8.18 -3.94 7.05
CA THR A 188 -7.28 -3.97 5.88
C THR A 188 -6.42 -5.22 5.92
N ASP A 189 -6.44 -5.97 4.84
CA ASP A 189 -5.63 -7.17 4.64
C ASP A 189 -4.57 -6.89 3.57
N ILE A 190 -3.29 -7.02 3.92
CA ILE A 190 -2.16 -7.02 2.98
C ILE A 190 -1.77 -8.47 2.73
N ASN A 191 -1.92 -8.92 1.49
CA ASN A 191 -1.82 -10.32 1.13
C ASN A 191 -0.48 -10.66 0.43
N ASN A 192 -0.26 -11.95 0.21
CA ASN A 192 0.89 -12.43 -0.55
C ASN A 192 0.91 -11.80 -1.95
N GLY A 193 2.09 -11.32 -2.37
CA GLY A 193 2.27 -10.64 -3.65
C GLY A 193 2.06 -9.12 -3.60
N ALA A 194 1.44 -8.57 -2.56
CA ALA A 194 1.34 -7.13 -2.39
C ALA A 194 2.72 -6.49 -2.19
N SER A 195 2.90 -5.29 -2.76
CA SER A 195 4.12 -4.49 -2.60
C SER A 195 3.75 -3.04 -2.34
N LEU A 196 4.06 -2.56 -1.15
CA LEU A 196 3.77 -1.20 -0.71
C LEU A 196 5.08 -0.46 -0.45
N LYS A 197 5.21 0.73 -1.03
CA LYS A 197 6.40 1.55 -0.90
C LYS A 197 6.05 3.03 -0.85
N GLY A 198 6.70 3.79 0.03
CA GLY A 198 6.56 5.24 0.20
C GLY A 198 7.59 5.78 1.19
N ASP A 199 7.57 7.07 1.50
CA ASP A 199 8.25 7.61 2.68
C ASP A 199 7.77 6.86 3.92
N VAL A 200 6.45 6.67 4.02
CA VAL A 200 5.79 5.75 4.95
C VAL A 200 5.06 4.67 4.16
N GLY A 201 5.32 3.40 4.47
CA GLY A 201 4.64 2.29 3.79
C GLY A 201 3.16 2.20 4.20
N VAL A 202 2.89 2.12 5.48
CA VAL A 202 1.52 2.11 6.05
C VAL A 202 1.50 2.95 7.31
N GLU A 203 0.55 3.89 7.41
CA GLU A 203 0.17 4.49 8.67
C GLU A 203 -1.27 4.08 9.00
N ILE A 204 -1.42 3.33 10.11
CA ILE A 204 -2.73 2.96 10.65
C ILE A 204 -3.00 3.72 11.94
N ARG A 205 -4.17 4.39 12.00
CA ARG A 205 -4.59 5.19 13.14
C ARG A 205 -5.92 4.73 13.75
N ALA A 206 -6.62 3.80 13.10
CA ALA A 206 -7.84 3.18 13.61
C ALA A 206 -8.09 1.83 12.93
N GLY A 207 -8.77 0.91 13.61
CA GLY A 207 -9.24 -0.35 13.04
C GLY A 207 -8.21 -1.48 13.09
N VAL A 208 -8.30 -2.36 12.11
CA VAL A 208 -7.54 -3.63 12.08
C VAL A 208 -6.71 -3.72 10.80
N LEU A 209 -5.42 -3.99 10.95
CA LEU A 209 -4.51 -4.32 9.85
C LEU A 209 -3.98 -5.74 10.01
N ASN A 210 -4.21 -6.58 9.02
CA ASN A 210 -3.62 -7.90 8.93
C ASN A 210 -2.58 -7.92 7.81
N ILE A 211 -1.33 -8.20 8.15
CA ILE A 211 -0.24 -8.38 7.20
C ILE A 211 -0.02 -9.89 7.05
N ASN A 212 -0.66 -10.46 6.03
CA ASN A 212 -0.64 -11.90 5.76
C ASN A 212 0.54 -12.29 4.86
N GLY A 213 1.16 -11.31 4.20
CA GLY A 213 2.29 -11.50 3.28
C GLY A 213 2.72 -10.19 2.63
N GLY A 214 3.37 -10.29 1.46
CA GLY A 214 3.83 -9.13 0.69
C GLY A 214 5.03 -8.40 1.30
N THR A 215 5.29 -7.20 0.80
CA THR A 215 6.38 -6.33 1.27
C THR A 215 5.85 -4.93 1.60
N ILE A 216 6.32 -4.37 2.71
CA ILE A 216 6.07 -2.99 3.11
C ILE A 216 7.44 -2.34 3.26
N THR A 217 7.72 -1.34 2.42
CA THR A 217 9.02 -0.68 2.35
C THR A 217 8.87 0.82 2.59
N SER A 218 9.64 1.36 3.52
CA SER A 218 9.80 2.81 3.65
C SER A 218 11.12 3.26 3.03
N THR A 219 11.06 4.38 2.32
CA THR A 219 12.21 5.10 1.75
C THR A 219 12.57 6.35 2.57
N GLY A 220 11.81 6.65 3.62
CA GLY A 220 12.03 7.80 4.49
C GLY A 220 13.21 7.57 5.43
N ALA A 221 14.20 8.49 5.37
CA ALA A 221 15.39 8.46 6.23
C ALA A 221 15.16 9.16 7.57
N ASN A 222 14.28 10.17 7.57
CA ASN A 222 14.04 11.04 8.73
C ASN A 222 12.82 10.54 9.51
N TYR A 223 13.07 9.66 10.47
CA TYR A 223 12.01 9.23 11.37
C TYR A 223 11.59 10.37 12.30
N ASN A 224 10.32 10.69 12.28
CA ASN A 224 9.71 11.64 13.20
C ASN A 224 8.24 11.29 13.46
N VAL A 225 7.75 11.65 14.64
CA VAL A 225 6.33 11.56 15.04
C VAL A 225 5.90 12.90 15.57
N THR A 226 4.84 13.47 14.98
CA THR A 226 4.28 14.76 15.38
C THR A 226 2.78 14.67 15.49
N SER A 227 2.18 15.44 16.40
CA SER A 227 0.72 15.60 16.46
C SER A 227 0.20 16.19 15.16
N ASN A 228 -0.80 15.53 14.58
CA ASN A 228 -1.53 16.01 13.41
C ASN A 228 -2.97 15.44 13.44
N PRO A 229 -3.92 16.10 14.08
CA PRO A 229 -5.27 15.60 14.29
C PRO A 229 -6.03 15.21 13.01
N GLY A 230 -5.70 15.84 11.89
CA GLY A 230 -6.41 15.66 10.62
C GLY A 230 -5.62 14.94 9.52
N GLY A 231 -4.37 14.56 9.79
CA GLY A 231 -3.48 14.00 8.77
C GLY A 231 -2.48 12.98 9.30
N PRO A 232 -1.52 12.58 8.46
CA PRO A 232 -0.42 11.69 8.86
C PRO A 232 0.43 12.32 9.97
N THR A 233 0.94 11.48 10.87
CA THR A 233 1.73 11.89 12.04
C THR A 233 3.17 11.42 11.99
N THR A 234 3.45 10.42 11.17
CA THR A 234 4.75 9.74 11.15
C THR A 234 5.42 9.93 9.81
N THR A 235 6.74 10.11 9.84
CA THR A 235 7.64 10.03 8.66
C THR A 235 8.69 8.97 8.89
N GLY A 236 9.25 8.43 7.81
CA GLY A 236 10.39 7.52 7.87
C GLY A 236 10.12 6.18 8.58
N ALA A 237 8.91 5.64 8.50
CA ALA A 237 8.59 4.32 9.05
C ALA A 237 7.91 3.43 7.99
N ALA A 238 8.27 2.14 7.92
CA ALA A 238 7.60 1.23 7.01
C ALA A 238 6.18 0.92 7.50
N LEU A 239 6.02 0.66 8.79
CA LEU A 239 4.72 0.54 9.44
C LEU A 239 4.65 1.53 10.60
N ALA A 240 3.80 2.52 10.48
CA ALA A 240 3.46 3.46 11.53
C ALA A 240 2.11 3.09 12.15
N VAL A 241 2.09 2.89 13.45
CA VAL A 241 0.88 2.65 14.25
C VAL A 241 0.73 3.85 15.18
N ALA A 242 -0.25 4.69 14.92
CA ALA A 242 -0.42 5.95 15.61
C ALA A 242 -1.90 6.16 16.01
N GLU A 243 -2.15 6.48 17.26
CA GLU A 243 -3.52 6.71 17.70
C GLU A 243 -4.13 7.95 17.04
N HIS A 244 -5.42 7.89 16.72
CA HIS A 244 -6.17 8.99 16.10
C HIS A 244 -7.01 9.75 17.14
N THR A 245 -7.27 11.03 16.85
CA THR A 245 -8.13 11.89 17.70
C THR A 245 -9.54 11.34 17.90
N THR A 246 -10.04 10.50 16.97
CA THR A 246 -11.33 9.81 17.09
C THR A 246 -11.31 8.66 18.09
N ASN A 247 -10.14 8.28 18.58
CA ASN A 247 -9.93 7.29 19.64
C ASN A 247 -10.62 5.94 19.38
N GLN A 248 -10.37 5.35 18.20
CA GLN A 248 -10.99 4.07 17.79
C GLN A 248 -10.20 2.83 18.23
N GLY A 249 -8.95 2.99 18.66
CA GLY A 249 -8.01 1.90 18.92
C GLY A 249 -7.46 1.27 17.62
N VAL A 250 -6.30 0.67 17.73
CA VAL A 250 -5.58 0.07 16.59
C VAL A 250 -5.18 -1.36 16.92
N THR A 251 -5.41 -2.27 15.99
CA THR A 251 -4.91 -3.65 16.07
C THR A 251 -4.14 -4.00 14.81
N VAL A 252 -2.92 -4.47 14.95
CA VAL A 252 -2.07 -4.93 13.85
C VAL A 252 -1.63 -6.37 14.10
N ASN A 253 -1.92 -7.24 13.15
CA ASN A 253 -1.51 -8.65 13.15
C ASN A 253 -0.51 -8.88 12.01
N ILE A 254 0.75 -9.10 12.35
CA ILE A 254 1.80 -9.42 11.38
C ILE A 254 1.93 -10.95 11.34
N ASN A 255 1.30 -11.57 10.34
CA ASN A 255 1.25 -13.01 10.16
C ASN A 255 2.27 -13.50 9.12
N GLY A 256 2.82 -12.59 8.31
CA GLY A 256 3.78 -12.90 7.23
C GLY A 256 4.36 -11.64 6.61
N GLY A 257 5.02 -11.80 5.47
CA GLY A 257 5.58 -10.72 4.69
C GLY A 257 6.91 -10.15 5.21
N THR A 258 7.33 -9.04 4.63
CA THR A 258 8.56 -8.33 5.00
C THR A 258 8.24 -6.86 5.24
N ILE A 259 8.67 -6.33 6.38
CA ILE A 259 8.54 -4.93 6.75
C ILE A 259 9.96 -4.36 6.90
N THR A 260 10.30 -3.37 6.08
CA THR A 260 11.66 -2.83 6.04
C THR A 260 11.69 -1.33 5.80
N ASN A 261 12.59 -0.61 6.48
CA ASN A 261 13.00 0.73 6.08
C ASN A 261 14.39 0.62 5.43
N VAL A 262 14.53 1.16 4.21
CA VAL A 262 15.79 1.08 3.45
C VAL A 262 16.65 2.33 3.53
N ALA A 263 16.22 3.36 4.27
CA ALA A 263 16.85 4.66 4.31
C ALA A 263 17.35 5.07 5.71
N GLY A 264 17.26 4.20 6.72
CA GLY A 264 17.73 4.46 8.09
C GLY A 264 16.66 4.98 9.06
N GLY A 265 15.40 5.05 8.64
CA GLY A 265 14.27 5.27 9.54
C GLY A 265 13.88 4.03 10.35
N LYS A 266 12.61 3.84 10.66
CA LYS A 266 12.13 2.70 11.46
C LYS A 266 11.38 1.67 10.61
N ALA A 267 11.58 0.39 10.91
CA ALA A 267 10.74 -0.66 10.33
C ALA A 267 9.32 -0.57 10.90
N ILE A 268 9.19 -0.41 12.21
CA ILE A 268 7.90 -0.23 12.88
C ILE A 268 8.00 0.93 13.87
N SER A 269 6.99 1.79 13.86
CA SER A 269 6.77 2.84 14.87
C SER A 269 5.41 2.63 15.52
N VAL A 270 5.35 2.65 16.85
CA VAL A 270 4.09 2.62 17.62
C VAL A 270 4.06 3.85 18.51
N ALA A 271 3.10 4.75 18.33
CA ALA A 271 3.09 6.05 18.98
C ALA A 271 1.68 6.52 19.40
N ASN A 272 1.63 7.39 20.42
CA ASN A 272 0.46 8.19 20.76
C ASN A 272 0.78 9.68 20.49
N PRO A 273 0.72 10.12 19.22
CA PRO A 273 1.14 11.47 18.84
C PRO A 273 0.22 12.57 19.36
N GLU A 274 -1.00 12.25 19.72
CA GLU A 274 -1.98 13.22 20.24
C GLU A 274 -1.98 13.30 21.78
N GLU A 275 -1.15 12.49 22.43
CA GLU A 275 -0.95 12.45 23.90
C GLU A 275 -2.26 12.34 24.72
N LYS A 276 -3.28 11.68 24.16
CA LYS A 276 -4.56 11.52 24.84
C LYS A 276 -4.48 10.51 25.97
N GLU A 277 -4.84 10.93 27.18
CA GLU A 277 -4.90 10.04 28.35
C GLU A 277 -5.95 8.94 28.21
N GLU A 278 -7.06 9.23 27.53
CA GLU A 278 -8.17 8.29 27.28
C GLU A 278 -7.99 7.47 25.98
N ALA A 279 -6.79 7.44 25.42
CA ALA A 279 -6.52 6.69 24.21
C ALA A 279 -6.90 5.21 24.39
N LYS A 280 -7.62 4.64 23.41
CA LYS A 280 -7.95 3.20 23.40
C LYS A 280 -6.74 2.32 23.19
N GLY A 281 -5.66 2.90 22.71
CA GLY A 281 -4.37 2.24 22.58
C GLY A 281 -4.16 1.53 21.25
N ALA A 282 -3.00 0.91 21.16
CA ALA A 282 -2.56 0.14 20.02
C ALA A 282 -2.11 -1.26 20.46
N ASN A 283 -2.32 -2.25 19.61
CA ASN A 283 -1.81 -3.60 19.81
C ASN A 283 -1.18 -4.10 18.52
N VAL A 284 0.11 -4.39 18.55
CA VAL A 284 0.88 -4.95 17.44
C VAL A 284 1.37 -6.34 17.82
N SER A 285 0.94 -7.36 17.09
CA SER A 285 1.31 -8.76 17.32
C SER A 285 2.14 -9.28 16.15
N VAL A 286 3.38 -9.69 16.41
CA VAL A 286 4.27 -10.31 15.41
C VAL A 286 4.18 -11.82 15.55
N ASN A 287 3.43 -12.44 14.65
CA ASN A 287 3.20 -13.89 14.61
C ASN A 287 4.01 -14.57 13.49
N GLY A 288 4.44 -13.79 12.48
CA GLY A 288 5.14 -14.27 11.29
C GLY A 288 5.93 -13.16 10.61
N GLY A 289 6.53 -13.48 9.47
CA GLY A 289 7.22 -12.53 8.59
C GLY A 289 8.65 -12.18 9.00
N THR A 290 9.16 -11.11 8.42
CA THR A 290 10.50 -10.57 8.65
C THR A 290 10.41 -9.07 8.92
N ILE A 291 10.98 -8.63 10.04
CA ILE A 291 11.11 -7.21 10.37
C ILE A 291 12.59 -6.86 10.19
N SER A 292 12.88 -5.96 9.25
CA SER A 292 14.25 -5.54 8.93
C SER A 292 14.43 -4.06 9.26
N GLY A 293 15.10 -3.79 10.35
CA GLY A 293 15.33 -2.46 10.92
C GLY A 293 14.78 -2.31 12.33
N ASP A 294 15.00 -1.13 12.89
CA ASP A 294 14.58 -0.81 14.25
C ASP A 294 13.07 -0.70 14.40
N VAL A 295 12.61 -1.08 15.58
CA VAL A 295 11.23 -0.88 16.02
C VAL A 295 11.21 0.07 17.20
N LYS A 296 10.39 1.12 17.14
CA LYS A 296 10.23 2.10 18.22
C LYS A 296 8.83 2.03 18.79
N VAL A 297 8.73 1.93 20.11
CA VAL A 297 7.46 2.06 20.85
C VAL A 297 7.58 3.27 21.76
N GLY A 298 6.67 4.22 21.62
CA GLY A 298 6.59 5.42 22.46
C GLY A 298 6.23 5.11 23.91
N GLU A 299 6.69 5.93 24.82
CA GLU A 299 6.50 5.71 26.27
C GLU A 299 5.03 5.81 26.71
N ASN A 300 4.23 6.63 26.02
CA ASN A 300 2.83 6.92 26.37
C ASN A 300 1.82 6.05 25.58
N VAL A 301 2.28 4.99 24.92
CA VAL A 301 1.38 4.08 24.19
C VAL A 301 0.77 3.08 25.15
N LYS A 302 -0.56 2.99 25.14
CA LYS A 302 -1.30 1.95 25.87
C LYS A 302 -1.62 0.79 24.94
N SER A 303 -1.73 -0.41 25.49
CA SER A 303 -2.28 -1.55 24.76
C SER A 303 -3.81 -1.49 24.73
N THR A 304 -4.42 -1.91 23.63
CA THR A 304 -5.88 -2.13 23.56
C THR A 304 -6.36 -3.26 24.46
N VAL A 305 -5.44 -4.13 24.91
CA VAL A 305 -5.73 -5.26 25.78
C VAL A 305 -5.11 -5.01 27.15
N GLU A 306 -5.95 -4.95 28.18
CA GLU A 306 -5.51 -4.70 29.54
C GLU A 306 -4.44 -5.72 29.99
N GLY A 307 -3.38 -5.21 30.61
CA GLY A 307 -2.25 -6.03 31.10
C GLY A 307 -1.34 -6.60 30.01
N LYS A 308 -1.46 -6.15 28.77
CA LYS A 308 -0.55 -6.51 27.67
C LYS A 308 0.31 -5.32 27.26
N GLU A 309 1.47 -5.62 26.69
CA GLU A 309 2.29 -4.61 26.03
C GLU A 309 1.72 -4.23 24.65
N PRO A 310 1.93 -2.99 24.18
CA PRO A 310 1.48 -2.55 22.86
C PRO A 310 2.13 -3.31 21.70
N LEU A 311 3.30 -3.89 21.93
CA LEU A 311 4.04 -4.72 20.97
C LEU A 311 4.32 -6.09 21.60
N THR A 312 3.90 -7.14 20.92
CA THR A 312 4.12 -8.53 21.32
C THR A 312 4.69 -9.35 20.16
N VAL A 313 5.46 -10.38 20.50
CA VAL A 313 6.00 -11.34 19.53
C VAL A 313 5.60 -12.76 19.93
N SER A 314 5.37 -13.63 18.93
CA SER A 314 5.12 -15.05 19.17
C SER A 314 6.37 -15.77 19.69
N GLY A 315 6.19 -16.99 20.20
CA GLY A 315 7.28 -17.81 20.72
C GLY A 315 8.41 -18.11 19.74
N ASP A 316 8.18 -17.91 18.44
CA ASP A 316 9.18 -18.12 17.38
C ASP A 316 10.15 -16.95 17.18
N TYR A 317 9.96 -15.85 17.90
CA TYR A 317 10.79 -14.65 17.79
C TYR A 317 11.48 -14.31 19.11
N ASN A 318 12.62 -13.64 18.95
CA ASN A 318 13.28 -12.91 20.03
C ASN A 318 13.05 -11.41 19.80
N MET A 319 12.80 -10.69 20.89
CA MET A 319 12.72 -9.24 20.90
C MET A 319 13.74 -8.73 21.92
N THR A 320 14.66 -7.88 21.47
CA THR A 320 15.70 -7.27 22.31
C THR A 320 15.60 -5.76 22.25
N LYS A 321 15.82 -5.08 23.37
CA LYS A 321 15.77 -3.62 23.48
C LYS A 321 17.18 -3.08 23.67
N ASP A 322 17.58 -2.06 22.91
CA ASP A 322 18.85 -1.37 23.05
C ASP A 322 18.80 -0.25 24.12
N SER A 323 19.93 0.43 24.33
CA SER A 323 20.05 1.55 25.29
C SER A 323 19.27 2.81 24.84
N GLU A 324 18.93 2.93 23.57
CA GLU A 324 18.15 4.03 22.99
C GLU A 324 16.66 3.76 22.99
N GLY A 325 16.26 2.57 23.47
CA GLY A 325 14.87 2.16 23.57
C GLY A 325 14.28 1.65 22.26
N ASN A 326 15.11 1.33 21.25
CA ASN A 326 14.66 0.64 20.05
C ASN A 326 14.64 -0.86 20.29
N TYR A 327 13.71 -1.54 19.61
CA TYR A 327 13.63 -2.99 19.64
C TYR A 327 14.15 -3.57 18.32
N THR A 328 14.80 -4.71 18.42
CA THR A 328 15.11 -5.59 17.30
C THR A 328 14.28 -6.87 17.45
N ILE A 329 13.60 -7.27 16.38
CA ILE A 329 12.79 -8.49 16.34
C ILE A 329 13.42 -9.46 15.35
N ALA A 330 13.83 -10.62 15.83
CA ALA A 330 14.49 -11.63 15.01
C ALA A 330 13.84 -13.00 15.21
N LYS A 331 13.66 -13.73 14.11
CA LYS A 331 13.19 -15.12 14.17
C LYS A 331 14.23 -15.99 14.86
N LYS A 332 13.77 -16.86 15.76
CA LYS A 332 14.65 -17.83 16.42
C LYS A 332 15.23 -18.82 15.41
N PRO A 333 16.50 -19.21 15.53
CA PRO A 333 17.05 -20.29 14.74
C PRO A 333 16.22 -21.57 14.91
N THR A 334 15.85 -22.21 13.82
CA THR A 334 15.21 -23.52 13.87
C THR A 334 16.25 -24.54 14.33
N SER A 335 16.15 -25.05 15.55
CA SER A 335 17.01 -26.14 16.00
C SER A 335 16.56 -27.42 15.29
N TYR A 336 17.34 -27.85 14.31
CA TYR A 336 17.22 -29.21 13.81
C TYR A 336 17.79 -30.13 14.86
N TYR A 337 16.96 -30.75 15.68
CA TYR A 337 17.36 -31.94 16.42
C TYR A 337 17.63 -33.04 15.40
N TYR A 338 18.90 -33.25 15.11
CA TYR A 338 19.34 -34.46 14.43
C TYR A 338 19.14 -35.60 15.44
N TYR A 339 18.06 -36.36 15.31
CA TYR A 339 17.96 -37.68 15.91
C TYR A 339 18.85 -38.59 15.09
N PRO A 340 20.00 -39.08 15.64
CA PRO A 340 20.66 -40.17 14.99
C PRO A 340 19.69 -41.37 15.08
N SER A 341 19.24 -41.86 13.93
CA SER A 341 18.45 -43.09 13.87
C SER A 341 19.33 -44.22 14.39
N THR A 342 19.03 -44.63 15.60
CA THR A 342 19.54 -45.91 16.11
C THR A 342 18.76 -47.02 15.42
N SER A 343 19.26 -47.49 14.32
CA SER A 343 18.87 -48.80 13.80
C SER A 343 20.11 -49.48 13.24
N ASP A 344 20.36 -50.56 13.91
CA ASP A 344 20.92 -51.82 13.47
C ASP A 344 22.38 -52.11 13.79
N THR A 345 22.46 -52.84 14.88
CA THR A 345 23.47 -53.91 15.09
C THR A 345 23.47 -54.90 13.93
N THR A 346 24.50 -54.85 13.11
CA THR A 346 25.07 -56.09 12.52
C THR A 346 26.59 -55.94 12.36
N THR A 347 27.20 -56.91 12.90
CA THR A 347 28.61 -57.23 13.03
C THR A 347 29.45 -57.08 11.78
N SER A 348 30.70 -56.64 12.03
CA SER A 348 31.94 -57.20 11.41
C SER A 348 32.66 -56.35 10.37
N THR A 349 33.87 -56.13 10.74
CA THR A 349 35.14 -56.04 10.04
C THR A 349 35.76 -54.64 9.88
N THR A 350 36.85 -54.55 10.57
CA THR A 350 37.91 -53.56 10.60
C THR A 350 38.33 -53.03 9.22
N THR A 351 38.27 -51.71 9.05
CA THR A 351 39.31 -50.95 8.35
C THR A 351 39.40 -49.54 8.93
N LYS A 352 40.60 -49.15 9.36
CA LYS A 352 40.94 -47.81 9.85
C LYS A 352 40.76 -46.81 8.73
N GLY A 353 39.78 -45.92 8.84
CA GLY A 353 39.65 -44.73 8.02
C GLY A 353 39.76 -43.49 8.93
N SER A 354 40.57 -42.52 8.52
CA SER A 354 40.80 -41.25 9.21
C SER A 354 39.49 -40.50 9.51
N PRO A 355 39.40 -39.74 10.62
CA PRO A 355 38.24 -38.95 10.93
C PRO A 355 38.01 -37.86 9.86
N LYS A 356 36.86 -37.82 9.25
CA LYS A 356 36.43 -36.69 8.42
C LYS A 356 36.18 -35.51 9.34
N THR A 357 37.00 -34.49 9.24
CA THR A 357 36.74 -33.16 9.78
C THR A 357 35.49 -32.61 9.16
N PHE A 358 34.49 -32.39 9.97
CA PHE A 358 33.32 -31.61 9.56
C PHE A 358 33.75 -30.15 9.44
N ASP A 359 33.77 -29.65 8.21
CA ASP A 359 33.98 -28.25 7.91
C ASP A 359 32.70 -27.46 8.24
N ALA A 360 32.69 -26.81 9.40
CA ALA A 360 31.59 -25.95 9.86
C ALA A 360 31.59 -24.56 9.17
N GLY A 361 32.39 -24.39 8.10
CA GLY A 361 32.72 -23.08 7.53
C GLY A 361 31.89 -22.58 6.36
N VAL A 362 30.98 -23.39 5.77
CA VAL A 362 30.30 -22.98 4.51
C VAL A 362 29.02 -22.15 4.73
N GLY A 363 28.48 -22.06 5.94
CA GLY A 363 27.24 -21.33 6.22
C GLY A 363 27.38 -19.81 6.41
N ILE A 364 28.59 -19.29 6.59
CA ILE A 364 28.79 -17.86 6.98
C ILE A 364 29.18 -16.97 5.80
N TYR A 365 29.63 -17.53 4.67
CA TYR A 365 30.11 -16.73 3.54
C TYR A 365 29.06 -16.30 2.50
N ALA A 366 27.83 -16.73 2.62
CA ALA A 366 26.77 -16.37 1.65
C ALA A 366 26.10 -15.00 1.93
N VAL A 367 26.31 -14.38 3.07
CA VAL A 367 25.66 -13.11 3.45
C VAL A 367 26.53 -11.88 3.18
N THR A 368 27.83 -12.04 2.96
CA THR A 368 28.76 -10.91 2.77
C THR A 368 29.11 -10.60 1.31
N ALA A 369 28.63 -11.36 0.34
CA ALA A 369 29.00 -11.19 -1.08
C ALA A 369 28.07 -10.26 -1.88
N VAL A 370 27.02 -9.70 -1.32
CA VAL A 370 26.05 -8.83 -2.06
C VAL A 370 26.32 -7.32 -1.86
N LEU A 371 27.30 -6.92 -1.06
CA LEU A 371 27.54 -5.50 -0.73
C LEU A 371 28.80 -4.87 -1.38
N SER A 372 29.39 -5.45 -2.42
CA SER A 372 30.63 -4.89 -2.99
C SER A 372 30.63 -4.67 -4.51
N VAL A 373 29.50 -4.43 -5.15
CA VAL A 373 29.46 -4.00 -6.57
C VAL A 373 28.51 -2.82 -6.76
N THR A 374 28.87 -1.67 -6.18
CA THR A 374 28.51 -0.35 -6.72
C THR A 374 29.54 0.66 -6.24
N GLY A 375 30.62 0.75 -7.00
CA GLY A 375 31.66 1.75 -6.79
C GLY A 375 32.60 1.77 -7.97
N MET A 376 32.14 2.30 -9.10
CA MET A 376 32.92 2.97 -10.15
C MET A 376 31.96 3.79 -11.02
#